data_ff745047756fa4013fe58bd75a5e2e54
#
_entry.id   ff745047756fa4013fe58bd75a5e2e54
#
_cell.length_a   1.000
_cell.length_b   1.000
_cell.length_c   1.000
_cell.angle_alpha   90.00
_cell.angle_beta   90.00
_cell.angle_gamma   90.00
#
_symmetry.space_group_name_H-M   'P 1'
#
loop_
_entity.id
_entity.type
_entity.pdbx_description
1 polymer ?
#
loop_
_entity_poly.entity_id
_entity_poly.type
_entity_poly.pdbx_seq_one_letter_code
_entity_poly.pdbx_strand_id
1 'polypeptide(L)'
;SNQSSQPETVTIKSLNANGEEVDLVVPYNPQRIAILDMASLDILDALGVGDRVVGSANTSLDYLQSYVTNAEVTNLGTIKEADMEAVMACEPDVIFIGGRLSKSYDALSEIAPVVYLATDSKAGVVESVKKNANTVAPMFGLEDKVDGLMADFDGRIQKLADFAKDKTAIVGMCTSGSFNVLGNDGRCSIIGREIGF
;
A
#
# COMPACT_ATOMS: atom_id res chain seq x y z
N SER A 1 38.10 -10.81 1.99
CA SER A 1 36.86 -10.24 2.55
C SER A 1 36.09 -9.61 1.42
N ASN A 2 35.21 -10.37 0.75
CA ASN A 2 34.26 -9.83 -0.20
C ASN A 2 33.12 -9.17 0.63
N GLN A 3 33.25 -7.87 0.87
CA GLN A 3 32.07 -7.06 1.16
C GLN A 3 31.30 -6.95 -0.18
N SER A 4 30.22 -7.72 -0.32
CA SER A 4 29.23 -7.44 -1.35
C SER A 4 28.64 -6.07 -1.04
N SER A 5 29.07 -5.04 -1.77
CA SER A 5 28.48 -3.71 -1.68
C SER A 5 27.02 -3.83 -2.07
N GLN A 6 26.10 -3.42 -1.18
CA GLN A 6 24.69 -3.31 -1.51
C GLN A 6 24.51 -2.33 -2.68
N PRO A 7 23.55 -2.55 -3.60
CA PRO A 7 23.31 -1.63 -4.70
C PRO A 7 22.83 -0.27 -4.16
N GLU A 8 23.15 0.83 -4.85
CA GLU A 8 22.65 2.17 -4.49
C GLU A 8 21.19 2.37 -4.89
N THR A 9 20.77 1.69 -5.96
CA THR A 9 19.40 1.78 -6.51
C THR A 9 18.89 0.40 -6.88
N VAL A 10 17.58 0.31 -6.99
CA VAL A 10 16.87 -0.88 -7.49
C VAL A 10 15.78 -0.40 -8.48
N THR A 11 15.51 -1.21 -9.48
CA THR A 11 14.43 -0.94 -10.45
C THR A 11 13.23 -1.81 -10.10
N ILE A 12 12.07 -1.19 -9.96
CA ILE A 12 10.81 -1.86 -9.67
C ILE A 12 9.75 -1.52 -10.73
N LYS A 13 8.70 -2.30 -10.79
CA LYS A 13 7.52 -1.99 -11.60
C LYS A 13 6.58 -1.08 -10.82
N SER A 14 6.17 0.03 -11.43
CA SER A 14 5.27 1.00 -10.83
C SER A 14 4.36 1.58 -11.92
N LEU A 15 3.24 2.16 -11.54
CA LEU A 15 2.39 2.87 -12.49
C LEU A 15 2.90 4.31 -12.66
N ASN A 16 2.71 4.86 -13.87
CA ASN A 16 2.92 6.27 -14.16
C ASN A 16 1.61 7.08 -13.98
N ALA A 17 1.66 8.37 -14.31
CA ALA A 17 0.50 9.27 -14.22
C ALA A 17 -0.72 8.81 -15.05
N ASN A 18 -0.48 8.05 -16.12
CA ASN A 18 -1.54 7.50 -16.98
C ASN A 18 -2.03 6.12 -16.53
N GLY A 19 -1.50 5.58 -15.44
CA GLY A 19 -1.84 4.24 -14.95
C GLY A 19 -1.19 3.10 -15.74
N GLU A 20 -0.13 3.39 -16.48
CA GLU A 20 0.63 2.39 -17.25
C GLU A 20 1.79 1.87 -16.40
N GLU A 21 2.05 0.56 -16.46
CA GLU A 21 3.19 -0.05 -15.76
C GLU A 21 4.50 0.31 -16.47
N VAL A 22 5.41 0.88 -15.70
CA VAL A 22 6.74 1.30 -16.17
C VAL A 22 7.83 0.85 -15.19
N ASP A 23 9.07 0.82 -15.65
CA ASP A 23 10.23 0.65 -14.79
C ASP A 23 10.52 1.95 -14.03
N LEU A 24 10.64 1.85 -12.71
CA LEU A 24 10.98 2.96 -11.84
C LEU A 24 12.27 2.65 -11.08
N VAL A 25 13.24 3.53 -11.20
CA VAL A 25 14.47 3.45 -10.41
C VAL A 25 14.24 4.15 -9.08
N VAL A 26 14.45 3.43 -7.98
CA VAL A 26 14.29 3.94 -6.62
C VAL A 26 15.58 3.70 -5.81
N PRO A 27 15.86 4.50 -4.77
CA PRO A 27 16.96 4.21 -3.86
C PRO A 27 16.80 2.82 -3.24
N TYR A 28 17.89 2.07 -3.13
CA TYR A 28 17.89 0.83 -2.37
C TYR A 28 17.92 1.16 -0.88
N ASN A 29 17.10 0.44 -0.10
CA ASN A 29 17.00 0.61 1.34
C ASN A 29 16.69 2.06 1.76
N PRO A 30 15.63 2.67 1.22
CA PRO A 30 15.29 4.05 1.53
C PRO A 30 15.05 4.23 3.04
N GLN A 31 15.52 5.35 3.58
CA GLN A 31 15.46 5.65 5.01
C GLN A 31 14.36 6.65 5.35
N ARG A 32 13.87 7.39 4.37
CA ARG A 32 12.86 8.42 4.54
C ARG A 32 11.72 8.20 3.57
N ILE A 33 10.60 7.71 4.08
CA ILE A 33 9.46 7.30 3.27
C ILE A 33 8.26 8.21 3.56
N ALA A 34 7.71 8.81 2.50
CA ALA A 34 6.45 9.54 2.55
C ALA A 34 5.33 8.65 2.01
N ILE A 35 4.26 8.47 2.80
CA ILE A 35 3.15 7.58 2.49
C ILE A 35 1.86 8.37 2.29
N LEU A 36 1.29 8.25 1.11
CA LEU A 36 0.00 8.84 0.72
C LEU A 36 -1.00 7.76 0.24
N ASP A 37 -0.73 6.51 0.55
CA ASP A 37 -1.58 5.36 0.25
C ASP A 37 -1.56 4.35 1.39
N MET A 38 -2.73 4.00 1.92
CA MET A 38 -2.83 3.17 3.12
C MET A 38 -2.53 1.69 2.84
N ALA A 39 -2.86 1.21 1.65
CA ALA A 39 -2.49 -0.17 1.26
C ALA A 39 -0.97 -0.35 1.20
N SER A 40 -0.25 0.65 0.71
CA SER A 40 1.22 0.67 0.71
C SER A 40 1.79 0.75 2.14
N LEU A 41 1.20 1.57 3.00
CA LEU A 41 1.60 1.66 4.41
C LEU A 41 1.44 0.32 5.13
N ASP A 42 0.34 -0.38 4.89
CA ASP A 42 0.10 -1.69 5.46
C ASP A 42 1.17 -2.72 5.05
N ILE A 43 1.57 -2.71 3.77
CA ILE A 43 2.66 -3.57 3.28
C ILE A 43 3.99 -3.23 3.96
N LEU A 44 4.34 -1.96 4.07
CA LEU A 44 5.58 -1.53 4.73
C LEU A 44 5.59 -1.88 6.22
N ASP A 45 4.46 -1.72 6.90
CA ASP A 45 4.29 -2.12 8.29
C ASP A 45 4.49 -3.64 8.46
N ALA A 46 3.85 -4.44 7.61
CA ALA A 46 3.98 -5.90 7.60
C ALA A 46 5.40 -6.37 7.30
N LEU A 47 6.14 -5.67 6.43
CA LEU A 47 7.54 -5.95 6.14
C LEU A 47 8.50 -5.51 7.27
N GLY A 48 8.00 -4.78 8.28
CA GLY A 48 8.79 -4.32 9.40
C GLY A 48 9.67 -3.09 9.12
N VAL A 49 9.34 -2.31 8.10
CA VAL A 49 10.07 -1.08 7.72
C VAL A 49 9.31 0.21 8.00
N GLY A 50 8.25 0.11 8.78
CA GLY A 50 7.42 1.26 9.16
C GLY A 50 8.16 2.36 9.95
N ASP A 51 9.25 2.03 10.62
CA ASP A 51 10.11 3.00 11.33
C ASP A 51 10.78 4.02 10.41
N ARG A 52 10.79 3.78 9.11
CA ARG A 52 11.32 4.68 8.07
C ARG A 52 10.31 5.67 7.52
N VAL A 53 9.05 5.57 7.94
CA VAL A 53 7.99 6.50 7.55
C VAL A 53 8.19 7.82 8.28
N VAL A 54 8.47 8.88 7.52
CA VAL A 54 8.68 10.25 8.02
C VAL A 54 7.48 11.16 7.82
N GLY A 55 6.55 10.73 6.96
CA GLY A 55 5.30 11.42 6.71
C GLY A 55 4.24 10.44 6.22
N SER A 56 3.00 10.66 6.64
CA SER A 56 1.85 9.83 6.28
C SER A 56 0.62 10.67 6.04
N ALA A 57 -0.21 10.24 5.10
CA ALA A 57 -1.58 10.72 5.01
C ALA A 57 -2.37 10.29 6.25
N ASN A 58 -3.40 11.07 6.58
CA ASN A 58 -4.28 10.74 7.69
C ASN A 58 -5.08 9.46 7.41
N THR A 59 -5.31 8.66 8.44
CA THR A 59 -6.11 7.43 8.36
C THR A 59 -6.93 7.24 9.63
N SER A 60 -8.09 6.61 9.49
CA SER A 60 -8.93 6.16 10.60
C SER A 60 -8.75 4.68 10.93
N LEU A 61 -7.85 3.97 10.25
CA LEU A 61 -7.58 2.56 10.50
C LEU A 61 -6.85 2.39 11.84
N ASP A 62 -7.44 1.67 12.78
CA ASP A 62 -6.94 1.55 14.16
C ASP A 62 -5.51 1.00 14.23
N TYR A 63 -5.21 -0.02 13.43
CA TYR A 63 -3.89 -0.67 13.42
C TYR A 63 -2.78 0.19 12.79
N LEU A 64 -3.13 1.28 12.11
CA LEU A 64 -2.18 2.25 11.53
C LEU A 64 -2.15 3.59 12.29
N GLN A 65 -2.86 3.71 13.41
CA GLN A 65 -2.93 4.97 14.16
C GLN A 65 -1.58 5.44 14.70
N SER A 66 -0.64 4.55 14.96
CA SER A 66 0.70 4.91 15.41
C SER A 66 1.43 5.84 14.41
N TYR A 67 1.14 5.72 13.10
CA TYR A 67 1.70 6.58 12.06
C TYR A 67 1.07 7.96 12.00
N VAL A 68 -0.12 8.13 12.55
CA VAL A 68 -0.86 9.40 12.56
C VAL A 68 -0.65 10.15 13.87
N THR A 69 -0.52 9.42 14.97
CA THR A 69 -0.37 10.00 16.32
C THR A 69 1.09 10.22 16.72
N ASN A 70 2.05 9.61 16.01
CA ASN A 70 3.47 9.83 16.25
C ASN A 70 3.87 11.26 15.83
N ALA A 71 4.38 12.04 16.77
CA ALA A 71 4.82 13.42 16.52
C ALA A 71 6.02 13.52 15.54
N GLU A 72 6.77 12.44 15.35
CA GLU A 72 7.90 12.37 14.41
C GLU A 72 7.45 12.07 12.97
N VAL A 73 6.20 11.68 12.78
CA VAL A 73 5.60 11.44 11.46
C VAL A 73 4.77 12.65 11.06
N THR A 74 5.18 13.34 10.01
CA THR A 74 4.49 14.52 9.50
C THR A 74 3.16 14.16 8.86
N ASN A 75 2.12 14.94 9.10
CA ASN A 75 0.84 14.82 8.40
C ASN A 75 0.98 15.37 6.98
N LEU A 76 0.76 14.51 5.98
CA LEU A 76 0.90 14.84 4.56
C LEU A 76 -0.45 15.17 3.88
N GLY A 77 -1.51 15.38 4.65
CA GLY A 77 -2.85 15.60 4.12
C GLY A 77 -3.67 14.31 4.05
N THR A 78 -4.32 14.09 2.94
CA THR A 78 -5.19 12.92 2.72
C THR A 78 -4.75 12.10 1.52
N ILE A 79 -5.30 10.89 1.38
CA ILE A 79 -5.07 10.04 0.21
C ILE A 79 -5.65 10.61 -1.09
N LYS A 80 -6.45 11.70 -1.01
CA LYS A 80 -7.07 12.39 -2.15
C LYS A 80 -6.41 13.71 -2.48
N GLU A 81 -5.79 14.34 -1.48
CA GLU A 81 -5.17 15.64 -1.58
C GLU A 81 -3.92 15.68 -0.72
N ALA A 82 -2.76 15.74 -1.36
CA ALA A 82 -1.48 15.81 -0.70
C ALA A 82 -1.15 17.27 -0.32
N ASP A 83 -0.62 17.46 0.89
CA ASP A 83 0.03 18.70 1.27
C ASP A 83 1.46 18.71 0.72
N MET A 84 1.65 19.36 -0.43
CA MET A 84 2.91 19.37 -1.17
C MET A 84 4.06 20.00 -0.36
N GLU A 85 3.77 21.02 0.44
CA GLU A 85 4.78 21.67 1.29
C GLU A 85 5.25 20.70 2.39
N ALA A 86 4.31 19.98 3.01
CA ALA A 86 4.61 18.97 4.02
C ALA A 86 5.42 17.80 3.44
N VAL A 87 5.08 17.33 2.26
CA VAL A 87 5.84 16.28 1.56
C VAL A 87 7.28 16.74 1.30
N MET A 88 7.43 17.95 0.78
CA MET A 88 8.75 18.53 0.50
C MET A 88 9.58 18.72 1.77
N ALA A 89 8.95 19.20 2.84
CA ALA A 89 9.60 19.42 4.14
C ALA A 89 10.08 18.10 4.79
N CYS A 90 9.47 16.96 4.47
CA CYS A 90 9.92 15.66 4.94
C CYS A 90 11.23 15.20 4.30
N GLU A 91 11.67 15.81 3.20
CA GLU A 91 12.85 15.38 2.45
C GLU A 91 12.85 13.84 2.19
N PRO A 92 11.79 13.29 1.55
CA PRO A 92 11.68 11.86 1.37
C PRO A 92 12.65 11.31 0.32
N ASP A 93 13.10 10.07 0.54
CA ASP A 93 13.85 9.31 -0.47
C ASP A 93 12.93 8.69 -1.51
N VAL A 94 11.68 8.39 -1.10
CA VAL A 94 10.65 7.78 -1.93
C VAL A 94 9.27 8.19 -1.42
N ILE A 95 8.32 8.31 -2.35
CA ILE A 95 6.92 8.65 -2.08
C ILE A 95 6.03 7.52 -2.59
N PHE A 96 5.07 7.07 -1.79
CA PHE A 96 4.06 6.09 -2.20
C PHE A 96 2.70 6.77 -2.36
N ILE A 97 2.05 6.55 -3.50
CA ILE A 97 0.69 7.05 -3.77
C ILE A 97 -0.25 5.91 -4.20
N GLY A 98 -1.54 6.18 -4.10
CA GLY A 98 -2.61 5.38 -4.68
C GLY A 98 -3.29 6.10 -5.85
N GLY A 99 -4.31 5.47 -6.42
CA GLY A 99 -4.98 5.95 -7.64
C GLY A 99 -5.65 7.32 -7.52
N ARG A 100 -6.03 7.73 -6.31
CA ARG A 100 -6.68 9.02 -6.08
C ARG A 100 -5.73 10.22 -6.22
N LEU A 101 -4.42 9.98 -6.20
CA LEU A 101 -3.38 10.99 -6.36
C LEU A 101 -2.63 10.89 -7.69
N SER A 102 -3.14 10.11 -8.65
CA SER A 102 -2.51 9.97 -9.98
C SER A 102 -2.28 11.31 -10.69
N LYS A 103 -3.18 12.27 -10.49
CA LYS A 103 -3.03 13.64 -11.04
C LYS A 103 -1.87 14.43 -10.42
N SER A 104 -1.44 14.06 -9.23
CA SER A 104 -0.31 14.71 -8.53
C SER A 104 1.01 13.99 -8.78
N TYR A 105 1.02 12.93 -9.58
CA TYR A 105 2.20 12.09 -9.83
C TYR A 105 3.39 12.91 -10.32
N ASP A 106 3.20 13.75 -11.36
CA ASP A 106 4.30 14.52 -11.95
C ASP A 106 4.87 15.53 -10.95
N ALA A 107 4.01 16.24 -10.23
CA ALA A 107 4.45 17.21 -9.22
C ALA A 107 5.19 16.53 -8.05
N LEU A 108 4.72 15.39 -7.57
CA LEU A 108 5.39 14.61 -6.54
C LEU A 108 6.72 14.03 -7.02
N SER A 109 6.80 13.65 -8.29
CA SER A 109 8.04 13.12 -8.91
C SER A 109 9.17 14.14 -8.96
N GLU A 110 8.88 15.42 -8.90
CA GLU A 110 9.88 16.48 -8.79
C GLU A 110 10.55 16.50 -7.41
N ILE A 111 9.89 15.95 -6.39
CA ILE A 111 10.41 15.88 -5.02
C ILE A 111 11.25 14.62 -4.82
N ALA A 112 10.71 13.45 -5.18
CA ALA A 112 11.35 12.14 -5.03
C ALA A 112 10.69 11.12 -5.97
N PRO A 113 11.32 9.95 -6.22
CA PRO A 113 10.68 8.87 -6.96
C PRO A 113 9.34 8.50 -6.36
N VAL A 114 8.31 8.36 -7.22
CA VAL A 114 6.94 8.04 -6.81
C VAL A 114 6.61 6.60 -7.15
N VAL A 115 6.38 5.80 -6.13
CA VAL A 115 5.88 4.43 -6.25
C VAL A 115 4.35 4.49 -6.24
N TYR A 116 3.76 4.13 -7.36
CA TYR A 116 2.32 4.08 -7.53
C TYR A 116 1.88 2.63 -7.73
N LEU A 117 1.28 2.06 -6.69
CA LEU A 117 0.74 0.71 -6.70
C LEU A 117 -0.78 0.77 -6.72
N ALA A 118 -1.40 -0.16 -7.42
CA ALA A 118 -2.85 -0.26 -7.50
C ALA A 118 -3.32 -1.66 -7.15
N THR A 119 -4.58 -1.75 -6.69
CA THR A 119 -5.28 -3.03 -6.52
C THR A 119 -5.98 -3.36 -7.83
N ASP A 120 -5.68 -4.52 -8.41
CA ASP A 120 -6.37 -5.04 -9.58
C ASP A 120 -7.63 -5.77 -9.14
N SER A 121 -8.79 -5.18 -9.42
CA SER A 121 -10.08 -5.78 -9.06
C SER A 121 -10.37 -7.08 -9.81
N LYS A 122 -9.76 -7.30 -10.97
CA LYS A 122 -9.93 -8.54 -11.75
C LYS A 122 -9.12 -9.69 -11.17
N ALA A 123 -7.90 -9.42 -10.71
CA ALA A 123 -7.05 -10.40 -10.06
C ALA A 123 -7.52 -10.76 -8.63
N GLY A 124 -8.23 -9.85 -7.96
CA GLY A 124 -8.66 -9.97 -6.57
C GLY A 124 -7.71 -9.28 -5.60
N VAL A 125 -8.18 -9.13 -4.37
CA VAL A 125 -7.44 -8.39 -3.32
C VAL A 125 -6.17 -9.13 -2.90
N VAL A 126 -6.25 -10.43 -2.65
CA VAL A 126 -5.10 -11.24 -2.17
C VAL A 126 -3.97 -11.25 -3.19
N GLU A 127 -4.28 -11.50 -4.46
CA GLU A 127 -3.27 -11.48 -5.53
C GLU A 127 -2.66 -10.09 -5.74
N SER A 128 -3.46 -9.03 -5.61
CA SER A 128 -2.96 -7.65 -5.68
C SER A 128 -2.00 -7.31 -4.54
N VAL A 129 -2.34 -7.70 -3.31
CA VAL A 129 -1.47 -7.51 -2.14
C VAL A 129 -0.16 -8.28 -2.32
N LYS A 130 -0.23 -9.52 -2.78
CA LYS A 130 0.95 -10.35 -3.07
C LYS A 130 1.85 -9.72 -4.14
N LYS A 131 1.26 -9.29 -5.25
CA LYS A 131 1.98 -8.59 -6.33
C LYS A 131 2.67 -7.33 -5.81
N ASN A 132 1.95 -6.50 -5.06
CA ASN A 132 2.48 -5.25 -4.52
C ASN A 132 3.57 -5.50 -3.48
N ALA A 133 3.42 -6.48 -2.60
CA ALA A 133 4.45 -6.86 -1.64
C ALA A 133 5.72 -7.37 -2.35
N ASN A 134 5.57 -8.19 -3.40
CA ASN A 134 6.71 -8.65 -4.22
C ASN A 134 7.39 -7.51 -4.99
N THR A 135 6.66 -6.45 -5.32
CA THR A 135 7.23 -5.26 -5.96
C THR A 135 8.04 -4.42 -4.96
N VAL A 136 7.53 -4.26 -3.74
CA VAL A 136 8.13 -3.41 -2.70
C VAL A 136 9.30 -4.08 -1.98
N ALA A 137 9.22 -5.37 -1.70
CA ALA A 137 10.21 -6.09 -0.90
C ALA A 137 11.66 -5.96 -1.43
N PRO A 138 11.92 -5.98 -2.76
CA PRO A 138 13.26 -5.77 -3.30
C PRO A 138 13.88 -4.42 -2.96
N MET A 139 13.07 -3.41 -2.69
CA MET A 139 13.57 -2.09 -2.27
C MET A 139 14.34 -2.15 -0.94
N PHE A 140 14.07 -3.17 -0.11
CA PHE A 140 14.62 -3.34 1.23
C PHE A 140 15.43 -4.64 1.39
N GLY A 141 15.57 -5.44 0.33
CA GLY A 141 16.21 -6.75 0.41
C GLY A 141 15.40 -7.77 1.24
N LEU A 142 14.07 -7.65 1.24
CA LEU A 142 13.14 -8.44 2.06
C LEU A 142 12.29 -9.41 1.25
N GLU A 143 12.74 -9.82 0.06
CA GLU A 143 12.02 -10.73 -0.84
C GLU A 143 11.64 -12.03 -0.14
N ASP A 144 12.53 -12.56 0.70
CA ASP A 144 12.30 -13.81 1.44
C ASP A 144 11.20 -13.71 2.50
N LYS A 145 10.85 -12.50 2.94
CA LYS A 145 9.77 -12.29 3.91
C LYS A 145 8.37 -12.39 3.30
N VAL A 146 8.22 -12.14 2.02
CA VAL A 146 6.90 -12.05 1.37
C VAL A 146 6.15 -13.36 1.47
N ASP A 147 6.79 -14.49 1.22
CA ASP A 147 6.13 -15.80 1.28
C ASP A 147 5.57 -16.11 2.68
N GLY A 148 6.32 -15.80 3.73
CA GLY A 148 5.86 -15.96 5.11
C GLY A 148 4.68 -15.06 5.45
N LEU A 149 4.71 -13.79 5.04
CA LEU A 149 3.61 -12.85 5.23
C LEU A 149 2.35 -13.28 4.49
N MET A 150 2.49 -13.79 3.26
CA MET A 150 1.36 -14.26 2.47
C MET A 150 0.79 -15.57 3.04
N ALA A 151 1.61 -16.46 3.55
CA ALA A 151 1.15 -17.67 4.24
C ALA A 151 0.31 -17.33 5.48
N ASP A 152 0.73 -16.36 6.29
CA ASP A 152 -0.04 -15.86 7.44
C ASP A 152 -1.37 -15.24 7.00
N PHE A 153 -1.36 -14.46 5.93
CA PHE A 153 -2.55 -13.86 5.37
C PHE A 153 -3.53 -14.90 4.84
N ASP A 154 -3.05 -15.87 4.06
CA ASP A 154 -3.84 -17.00 3.56
C ASP A 154 -4.44 -17.82 4.71
N GLY A 155 -3.68 -18.04 5.78
CA GLY A 155 -4.16 -18.72 6.99
C GLY A 155 -5.30 -17.97 7.68
N ARG A 156 -5.25 -16.64 7.74
CA ARG A 156 -6.34 -15.81 8.27
C ARG A 156 -7.58 -15.85 7.38
N ILE A 157 -7.40 -15.78 6.08
CA ILE A 157 -8.49 -15.92 5.09
C ILE A 157 -9.16 -17.29 5.24
N GLN A 158 -8.38 -18.38 5.36
CA GLN A 158 -8.92 -19.73 5.55
C GLN A 158 -9.74 -19.86 6.84
N LYS A 159 -9.29 -19.28 7.94
CA LYS A 159 -10.07 -19.25 9.20
C LYS A 159 -11.39 -18.52 9.04
N LEU A 160 -11.38 -17.39 8.31
CA LEU A 160 -12.60 -16.65 8.02
C LEU A 160 -13.54 -17.44 7.11
N ALA A 161 -13.01 -18.13 6.10
CA ALA A 161 -13.79 -18.99 5.21
C ALA A 161 -14.43 -20.16 5.97
N ASP A 162 -13.70 -20.79 6.89
CA ASP A 162 -14.23 -21.86 7.75
C ASP A 162 -15.36 -21.35 8.68
N PHE A 163 -15.18 -20.15 9.22
CA PHE A 163 -16.21 -19.48 10.01
C PHE A 163 -17.44 -19.10 9.17
N ALA A 164 -17.24 -18.65 7.95
CA ALA A 164 -18.28 -18.21 7.02
C ALA A 164 -19.10 -19.36 6.43
N LYS A 165 -18.60 -20.59 6.53
CA LYS A 165 -19.25 -21.80 5.99
C LYS A 165 -20.69 -21.89 6.50
N ASP A 166 -21.63 -22.06 5.58
CA ASP A 166 -23.09 -22.11 5.85
C ASP A 166 -23.69 -20.80 6.41
N LYS A 167 -22.98 -19.67 6.30
CA LYS A 167 -23.45 -18.34 6.64
C LYS A 167 -23.64 -17.48 5.40
N THR A 168 -24.47 -16.44 5.53
CA THR A 168 -24.71 -15.46 4.48
C THR A 168 -24.33 -14.07 4.95
N ALA A 169 -23.68 -13.29 4.07
CA ALA A 169 -23.37 -11.89 4.33
C ALA A 169 -23.88 -11.00 3.20
N ILE A 170 -24.35 -9.80 3.57
CA ILE A 170 -24.67 -8.73 2.63
C ILE A 170 -23.70 -7.60 2.90
N VAL A 171 -22.96 -7.20 1.87
CA VAL A 171 -22.05 -6.06 1.93
C VAL A 171 -22.72 -4.87 1.28
N GLY A 172 -22.84 -3.78 2.02
CA GLY A 172 -23.50 -2.59 1.55
C GLY A 172 -22.78 -1.32 1.98
N MET A 173 -23.10 -0.23 1.30
CA MET A 173 -22.57 1.09 1.59
C MET A 173 -23.73 2.07 1.79
N CYS A 174 -23.72 2.75 2.94
CA CYS A 174 -24.67 3.84 3.22
C CYS A 174 -24.04 5.18 2.84
N THR A 175 -24.71 5.93 1.98
CA THR A 175 -24.30 7.26 1.58
C THR A 175 -25.52 8.18 1.48
N SER A 176 -25.48 9.34 2.15
CA SER A 176 -26.50 10.40 2.02
C SER A 176 -27.94 9.90 2.01
N GLY A 177 -28.27 8.94 2.89
CA GLY A 177 -29.64 8.41 3.04
C GLY A 177 -30.02 7.28 2.08
N SER A 178 -29.07 6.76 1.28
CA SER A 178 -29.25 5.57 0.46
C SER A 178 -28.38 4.42 0.92
N PHE A 179 -28.88 3.19 0.74
CA PHE A 179 -28.16 1.94 0.98
C PHE A 179 -27.92 1.22 -0.35
N ASN A 180 -26.67 0.95 -0.67
CA ASN A 180 -26.28 0.27 -1.90
C ASN A 180 -25.67 -1.09 -1.56
N VAL A 181 -26.20 -2.16 -2.14
CA VAL A 181 -25.62 -3.50 -2.01
C VAL A 181 -24.42 -3.62 -2.97
N LEU A 182 -23.29 -4.08 -2.43
CA LEU A 182 -22.06 -4.30 -3.19
C LEU A 182 -21.97 -5.77 -3.60
N GLY A 183 -21.65 -6.03 -4.86
CA GLY A 183 -21.50 -7.38 -5.40
C GLY A 183 -20.14 -8.00 -5.06
N ASN A 184 -19.92 -9.21 -5.60
CA ASN A 184 -18.69 -9.99 -5.38
C ASN A 184 -17.49 -9.53 -6.21
N ASP A 185 -17.62 -8.42 -6.93
CA ASP A 185 -16.55 -7.85 -7.75
C ASP A 185 -16.05 -6.52 -7.18
N GLY A 186 -14.86 -6.10 -7.58
CA GLY A 186 -14.24 -4.87 -7.12
C GLY A 186 -13.64 -5.00 -5.71
N ARG A 187 -13.62 -3.87 -4.97
CA ARG A 187 -12.94 -3.76 -3.66
C ARG A 187 -13.53 -4.63 -2.55
N CYS A 188 -14.76 -5.10 -2.69
CA CYS A 188 -15.42 -5.97 -1.71
C CYS A 188 -15.41 -7.44 -2.10
N SER A 189 -14.70 -7.82 -3.17
CA SER A 189 -14.62 -9.17 -3.69
C SER A 189 -14.07 -10.19 -2.69
N ILE A 190 -13.27 -9.75 -1.72
CA ILE A 190 -12.72 -10.61 -0.67
C ILE A 190 -13.83 -11.34 0.11
N ILE A 191 -14.98 -10.69 0.33
CA ILE A 191 -16.08 -11.26 1.12
C ILE A 191 -16.69 -12.47 0.43
N GLY A 192 -17.09 -12.35 -0.85
CA GLY A 192 -17.74 -13.42 -1.57
C GLY A 192 -16.78 -14.39 -2.27
N ARG A 193 -15.70 -13.88 -2.88
CA ARG A 193 -14.79 -14.68 -3.70
C ARG A 193 -13.71 -15.41 -2.90
N GLU A 194 -13.21 -14.82 -1.83
CA GLU A 194 -12.04 -15.32 -1.10
C GLU A 194 -12.41 -15.87 0.27
N ILE A 195 -13.31 -15.21 1.01
CA ILE A 195 -13.83 -15.71 2.30
C ILE A 195 -14.97 -16.72 2.09
N GLY A 196 -15.81 -16.50 1.07
CA GLY A 196 -16.82 -17.48 0.66
C GLY A 196 -18.19 -17.32 1.32
N PHE A 197 -18.60 -16.11 1.65
CA PHE A 197 -19.99 -15.84 2.04
C PHE A 197 -20.95 -15.94 0.86
#